data_67e0e6a456310d0673d9f1ce61bafde4
#
_entry.id   67e0e6a456310d0673d9f1ce61bafde4
#
_cell.length_a   1.000
_cell.length_b   1.000
_cell.length_c   1.000
_cell.angle_alpha   90.00
_cell.angle_beta   90.00
_cell.angle_gamma   90.00
#
_symmetry.space_group_name_H-M   'P 1'
#
loop_
_entity.id
_entity.type
_entity.pdbx_description
1 polymer ?
#
loop_
_entity_poly.entity_id
_entity_poly.type
_entity_poly.pdbx_seq_one_letter_code
_entity_poly.pdbx_strand_id
1 'polypeptide(L)'
;SMQGKSSATKTWVFDAQNVRDFAWVSSRRLVWDAMATNVEGKKVMAMSYYGPEAYPLYNRYSTKVVAHTLKSYSAHTIPYPYPVAISVEAANGMEYPMICFNYGRAEKDGTYSETVKNGMIGVIIHEVGHNFFPMIVNSDERQWSWMDEGLNTFCQFMAEQEWDNNFPSNRGPAHKIVDYMKMPKNQLEPIMTNSENIIQFGPNAYAKPATALNILRETIMGRELFDFAFKEYARRWAFKHPTPPDLF
;
A
#
# COMPACT_ATOMS: atom_id res chain seq x y z
N SER A 1 3.45 23.21 40.20
CA SER A 1 3.15 21.80 40.02
C SER A 1 1.66 21.56 40.26
N MET A 2 0.88 21.51 39.18
CA MET A 2 -0.51 21.06 39.31
C MET A 2 -0.50 19.52 39.30
N GLN A 3 -0.63 18.89 40.44
CA GLN A 3 -1.02 17.52 40.56
C GLN A 3 -2.49 17.41 40.20
N GLY A 4 -2.77 17.16 38.91
CA GLY A 4 -4.12 16.83 38.49
C GLY A 4 -4.52 15.49 39.11
N LYS A 5 -5.73 15.40 39.67
CA LYS A 5 -6.34 14.16 40.16
C LYS A 5 -6.26 13.11 39.01
N SER A 6 -5.61 11.97 39.28
CA SER A 6 -5.60 10.84 38.36
C SER A 6 -7.05 10.42 38.12
N SER A 7 -7.59 10.68 36.93
CA SER A 7 -8.87 10.09 36.54
C SER A 7 -8.68 8.61 36.17
N ALA A 8 -9.66 7.77 36.45
CA ALA A 8 -9.63 6.36 36.07
C ALA A 8 -9.65 6.13 34.56
N THR A 9 -9.94 7.18 33.79
CA THR A 9 -10.06 7.14 32.31
C THR A 9 -9.28 8.28 31.68
N LYS A 10 -8.82 8.06 30.46
CA LYS A 10 -8.24 9.08 29.56
C LYS A 10 -9.11 9.21 28.32
N THR A 11 -9.29 10.43 27.88
CA THR A 11 -9.90 10.72 26.58
C THR A 11 -8.82 11.09 25.59
N TRP A 12 -8.82 10.43 24.42
CA TRP A 12 -7.99 10.76 23.29
C TRP A 12 -8.86 11.35 22.20
N VAL A 13 -8.39 12.44 21.61
CA VAL A 13 -9.10 13.12 20.52
C VAL A 13 -8.18 13.11 19.31
N PHE A 14 -8.71 12.64 18.19
CA PHE A 14 -8.02 12.60 16.90
C PHE A 14 -8.80 13.46 15.91
N ASP A 15 -8.09 14.18 15.07
CA ASP A 15 -8.64 14.94 13.96
C ASP A 15 -8.02 14.40 12.66
N ALA A 16 -8.88 13.94 11.76
CA ALA A 16 -8.47 13.43 10.45
C ALA A 16 -9.34 14.07 9.37
N GLN A 17 -8.71 14.75 8.42
CA GLN A 17 -9.39 15.50 7.37
C GLN A 17 -9.30 14.79 6.04
N ASN A 18 -10.38 14.88 5.22
CA ASN A 18 -10.46 14.28 3.89
C ASN A 18 -10.22 12.76 3.88
N VAL A 19 -10.81 12.07 4.84
CA VAL A 19 -10.72 10.61 4.99
C VAL A 19 -12.08 9.98 4.80
N ARG A 20 -12.10 8.76 4.24
CA ARG A 20 -13.32 7.98 4.02
C ARG A 20 -13.73 7.17 5.26
N ASP A 21 -12.78 6.82 6.08
CA ASP A 21 -12.96 6.09 7.34
C ASP A 21 -11.77 6.38 8.28
N PHE A 22 -11.77 5.78 9.46
CA PHE A 22 -10.76 6.05 10.47
C PHE A 22 -10.48 4.79 11.29
N ALA A 23 -9.18 4.46 11.45
CA ALA A 23 -8.74 3.39 12.33
C ALA A 23 -7.72 3.90 13.34
N TRP A 24 -7.59 3.20 14.44
CA TRP A 24 -6.63 3.49 15.49
C TRP A 24 -6.15 2.21 16.17
N VAL A 25 -5.01 2.30 16.83
CA VAL A 25 -4.44 1.22 17.62
C VAL A 25 -4.11 1.70 19.02
N SER A 26 -4.26 0.84 20.01
CA SER A 26 -3.89 1.11 21.39
C SER A 26 -3.34 -0.14 22.05
N SER A 27 -2.20 -0.02 22.67
CA SER A 27 -1.60 -1.07 23.49
C SER A 27 -0.53 -0.47 24.42
N ARG A 28 -0.34 -1.09 25.58
CA ARG A 28 0.73 -0.72 26.52
C ARG A 28 2.08 -1.29 26.14
N ARG A 29 2.15 -2.15 25.12
CA ARG A 29 3.36 -2.88 24.71
C ARG A 29 3.97 -2.35 23.41
N LEU A 30 3.33 -1.41 22.76
CA LEU A 30 3.82 -0.89 21.50
C LEU A 30 5.07 -0.03 21.67
N VAL A 31 6.08 -0.36 20.88
CA VAL A 31 7.21 0.51 20.59
C VAL A 31 6.80 1.45 19.48
N TRP A 32 7.18 2.70 19.59
CA TRP A 32 6.99 3.72 18.57
C TRP A 32 8.32 4.09 17.93
N ASP A 33 8.36 4.03 16.61
CA ASP A 33 9.47 4.48 15.78
C ASP A 33 8.97 5.50 14.75
N ALA A 34 9.72 6.55 14.51
CA ALA A 34 9.28 7.62 13.63
C ALA A 34 10.46 8.36 12.97
N MET A 35 10.24 8.80 11.74
CA MET A 35 11.15 9.69 11.03
C MET A 35 10.37 10.71 10.21
N ALA A 36 10.91 11.93 10.12
CA ALA A 36 10.43 12.90 9.16
C ALA A 36 10.99 12.57 7.78
N THR A 37 10.14 12.63 6.77
CA THR A 37 10.56 12.49 5.37
C THR A 37 10.05 13.69 4.56
N ASN A 38 10.84 14.09 3.57
CA ASN A 38 10.42 15.12 2.62
C ASN A 38 9.78 14.44 1.41
N VAL A 39 8.52 14.79 1.16
CA VAL A 39 7.77 14.34 -0.01
C VAL A 39 7.44 15.57 -0.85
N GLU A 40 8.20 15.80 -1.91
CA GLU A 40 8.04 16.93 -2.84
C GLU A 40 7.90 18.29 -2.13
N GLY A 41 8.82 18.56 -1.19
CA GLY A 41 8.87 19.82 -0.44
C GLY A 41 8.00 19.86 0.82
N LYS A 42 7.14 18.85 1.04
CA LYS A 42 6.30 18.76 2.24
C LYS A 42 6.91 17.78 3.23
N LYS A 43 6.97 18.19 4.50
CA LYS A 43 7.36 17.28 5.60
C LYS A 43 6.20 16.35 5.95
N VAL A 44 6.45 15.04 5.90
CA VAL A 44 5.52 13.98 6.29
C VAL A 44 6.17 13.12 7.37
N MET A 45 5.42 12.68 8.36
CA MET A 45 5.90 11.76 9.38
C MET A 45 5.63 10.33 8.95
N ALA A 46 6.70 9.56 8.76
CA ALA A 46 6.65 8.12 8.61
C ALA A 46 6.80 7.48 9.99
N MET A 47 5.87 6.62 10.38
CA MET A 47 5.85 6.02 11.72
C MET A 47 5.60 4.53 11.67
N SER A 48 6.03 3.83 12.71
CA SER A 48 5.71 2.43 12.95
C SER A 48 5.40 2.20 14.42
N TYR A 49 4.42 1.31 14.67
CA TYR A 49 4.08 0.83 15.99
C TYR A 49 4.13 -0.70 15.98
N TYR A 50 4.87 -1.29 16.89
CA TYR A 50 5.06 -2.74 16.92
C TYR A 50 5.39 -3.24 18.31
N GLY A 51 5.03 -4.49 18.58
CA GLY A 51 5.44 -5.17 19.82
C GLY A 51 6.92 -5.52 19.81
N PRO A 52 7.54 -5.73 20.98
CA PRO A 52 8.95 -6.17 21.09
C PRO A 52 9.23 -7.46 20.30
N GLU A 53 8.20 -8.28 20.08
CA GLU A 53 8.29 -9.53 19.33
C GLU A 53 8.59 -9.32 17.84
N ALA A 54 8.38 -8.10 17.32
CA ALA A 54 8.69 -7.75 15.93
C ALA A 54 10.16 -7.38 15.69
N TYR A 55 10.99 -7.32 16.74
CA TYR A 55 12.43 -7.21 16.59
C TYR A 55 13.03 -8.49 16.01
N PRO A 56 14.07 -8.41 15.18
CA PRO A 56 14.75 -7.20 14.71
C PRO A 56 14.24 -6.66 13.37
N LEU A 57 13.09 -7.11 12.86
CA LEU A 57 12.59 -6.76 11.54
C LEU A 57 11.97 -5.36 11.47
N TYR A 58 10.95 -5.09 12.31
CA TYR A 58 10.22 -3.81 12.23
C TYR A 58 11.11 -2.61 12.54
N ASN A 59 11.94 -2.69 13.55
CA ASN A 59 12.86 -1.61 13.92
C ASN A 59 13.93 -1.32 12.86
N ARG A 60 14.28 -2.30 12.04
CA ARG A 60 15.26 -2.13 10.96
C ARG A 60 14.66 -1.56 9.68
N TYR A 61 13.43 -1.97 9.34
CA TYR A 61 12.90 -1.77 8.00
C TYR A 61 11.61 -0.95 7.95
N SER A 62 10.64 -1.15 8.87
CA SER A 62 9.27 -0.67 8.70
C SER A 62 9.18 0.83 8.40
N THR A 63 9.70 1.68 9.26
CA THR A 63 9.58 3.14 9.08
C THR A 63 10.30 3.64 7.81
N LYS A 64 11.43 3.04 7.46
CA LYS A 64 12.17 3.36 6.23
C LYS A 64 11.38 2.97 4.99
N VAL A 65 10.71 1.83 5.03
CA VAL A 65 9.84 1.36 3.94
C VAL A 65 8.62 2.25 3.79
N VAL A 66 8.00 2.68 4.90
CA VAL A 66 6.92 3.70 4.86
C VAL A 66 7.40 4.95 4.13
N ALA A 67 8.52 5.52 4.55
CA ALA A 67 9.08 6.73 3.95
C ALA A 67 9.41 6.55 2.46
N HIS A 68 10.00 5.41 2.09
CA HIS A 68 10.29 5.06 0.71
C HIS A 68 9.02 4.98 -0.14
N THR A 69 7.99 4.27 0.36
CA THR A 69 6.71 4.10 -0.34
C THR A 69 6.04 5.44 -0.63
N LEU A 70 6.01 6.34 0.36
CA LEU A 70 5.45 7.68 0.18
C LEU A 70 6.17 8.45 -0.94
N LYS A 71 7.49 8.37 -1.02
CA LYS A 71 8.27 9.03 -2.08
C LYS A 71 8.03 8.40 -3.45
N SER A 72 8.09 7.08 -3.53
CA SER A 72 7.89 6.35 -4.78
C SER A 72 6.51 6.61 -5.36
N TYR A 73 5.46 6.36 -4.59
CA TYR A 73 4.09 6.57 -5.07
C TYR A 73 3.80 8.03 -5.40
N SER A 74 4.32 8.97 -4.62
CA SER A 74 4.15 10.40 -4.93
C SER A 74 4.81 10.78 -6.26
N ALA A 75 5.97 10.22 -6.57
CA ALA A 75 6.65 10.45 -7.84
C ALA A 75 5.86 9.91 -9.03
N HIS A 76 5.10 8.84 -8.85
CA HIS A 76 4.30 8.19 -9.91
C HIS A 76 2.85 8.67 -9.98
N THR A 77 2.34 9.36 -8.95
CA THR A 77 0.94 9.81 -8.87
C THR A 77 0.85 11.30 -8.53
N ILE A 78 0.54 11.62 -7.28
CA ILE A 78 0.45 12.97 -6.74
C ILE A 78 1.27 13.06 -5.43
N PRO A 79 1.69 14.24 -5.01
CA PRO A 79 2.32 14.43 -3.70
C PRO A 79 1.40 13.92 -2.58
N TYR A 80 1.93 13.11 -1.68
CA TYR A 80 1.17 12.58 -0.55
C TYR A 80 0.55 13.72 0.28
N PRO A 81 -0.78 13.80 0.40
CA PRO A 81 -1.44 14.98 0.95
C PRO A 81 -1.53 14.98 2.48
N TYR A 82 -1.45 13.81 3.11
CA TYR A 82 -1.63 13.67 4.54
C TYR A 82 -0.35 13.98 5.33
N PRO A 83 -0.47 14.34 6.62
CA PRO A 83 0.69 14.70 7.44
C PRO A 83 1.49 13.49 7.95
N VAL A 84 0.92 12.30 7.92
CA VAL A 84 1.49 11.09 8.52
C VAL A 84 1.10 9.85 7.73
N ALA A 85 1.96 8.83 7.78
CA ALA A 85 1.64 7.46 7.39
C ALA A 85 2.24 6.49 8.43
N ILE A 86 1.45 5.53 8.86
CA ILE A 86 1.74 4.65 10.00
C ILE A 86 1.63 3.19 9.58
N SER A 87 2.66 2.41 9.85
CA SER A 87 2.67 0.95 9.75
C SER A 87 2.60 0.34 11.13
N VAL A 88 1.60 -0.50 11.38
CA VAL A 88 1.40 -1.18 12.66
C VAL A 88 1.61 -2.67 12.49
N GLU A 89 2.41 -3.27 13.36
CA GLU A 89 2.54 -4.73 13.42
C GLU A 89 1.33 -5.31 14.14
N ALA A 90 0.52 -6.06 13.38
CA ALA A 90 -0.74 -6.65 13.85
C ALA A 90 -1.16 -7.82 12.93
N ALA A 91 -2.45 -8.04 12.73
CA ALA A 91 -2.93 -8.93 11.70
C ALA A 91 -2.47 -8.44 10.31
N ASN A 92 -2.07 -9.37 9.43
CA ASN A 92 -1.39 -9.03 8.19
C ASN A 92 -2.36 -8.55 7.11
N GLY A 93 -2.03 -7.38 6.55
CA GLY A 93 -2.62 -6.87 5.32
C GLY A 93 -3.98 -6.21 5.50
N MET A 94 -4.01 -4.98 6.07
CA MET A 94 -5.22 -4.15 6.06
C MET A 94 -4.88 -2.66 6.04
N GLU A 95 -5.51 -1.98 5.14
CA GLU A 95 -5.34 -0.57 4.88
C GLU A 95 -6.46 0.30 5.48
N TYR A 96 -6.08 1.49 5.93
CA TYR A 96 -6.94 2.61 6.29
C TYR A 96 -6.23 3.92 5.95
N PRO A 97 -6.96 5.05 5.86
CA PRO A 97 -6.29 6.35 5.67
C PRO A 97 -5.24 6.60 6.75
N MET A 98 -4.01 6.84 6.34
CA MET A 98 -2.84 7.15 7.18
C MET A 98 -2.35 6.04 8.11
N ILE A 99 -3.03 4.91 8.25
CA ILE A 99 -2.62 3.80 9.11
C ILE A 99 -2.91 2.46 8.43
N CYS A 100 -1.96 1.55 8.47
CA CYS A 100 -2.12 0.21 7.95
C CYS A 100 -1.59 -0.85 8.92
N PHE A 101 -2.03 -2.08 8.73
CA PHE A 101 -1.70 -3.20 9.59
C PHE A 101 -0.97 -4.28 8.79
N ASN A 102 0.19 -4.69 9.29
CA ASN A 102 1.09 -5.62 8.63
C ASN A 102 1.66 -6.62 9.62
N TYR A 103 2.26 -7.67 9.12
CA TYR A 103 2.89 -8.68 9.96
C TYR A 103 4.28 -9.05 9.43
N GLY A 104 5.22 -9.24 10.33
CA GLY A 104 6.54 -9.76 10.03
C GLY A 104 7.32 -10.00 11.30
N ARG A 105 7.69 -11.27 11.57
CA ARG A 105 8.44 -11.66 12.74
C ARG A 105 9.62 -12.55 12.37
N ALA A 106 10.72 -12.34 13.07
CA ALA A 106 11.87 -13.22 13.05
C ALA A 106 11.60 -14.48 13.88
N GLU A 107 12.48 -15.44 13.77
CA GLU A 107 12.54 -16.60 14.67
C GLU A 107 12.88 -16.16 16.10
N LYS A 108 12.66 -17.04 17.08
CA LYS A 108 12.90 -16.74 18.51
C LYS A 108 14.35 -16.34 18.82
N ASP A 109 15.30 -16.82 18.04
CA ASP A 109 16.72 -16.48 18.14
C ASP A 109 17.11 -15.18 17.43
N GLY A 110 16.14 -14.49 16.81
CA GLY A 110 16.35 -13.25 16.08
C GLY A 110 16.79 -13.44 14.63
N THR A 111 16.93 -14.66 14.14
CA THR A 111 17.23 -14.93 12.72
C THR A 111 15.97 -14.80 11.86
N TYR A 112 16.16 -14.47 10.60
CA TYR A 112 15.07 -14.41 9.60
C TYR A 112 15.61 -14.66 8.20
N SER A 113 14.78 -15.25 7.35
CA SER A 113 15.11 -15.46 5.95
C SER A 113 14.89 -14.18 5.12
N GLU A 114 15.56 -14.12 3.98
CA GLU A 114 15.29 -13.07 2.97
C GLU A 114 13.81 -13.08 2.52
N THR A 115 13.20 -14.26 2.44
CA THR A 115 11.77 -14.40 2.10
C THR A 115 10.87 -13.72 3.13
N VAL A 116 11.11 -13.93 4.42
CA VAL A 116 10.35 -13.29 5.50
C VAL A 116 10.55 -11.78 5.49
N LYS A 117 11.79 -11.31 5.35
CA LYS A 117 12.12 -9.89 5.27
C LYS A 117 11.43 -9.21 4.08
N ASN A 118 11.61 -9.77 2.89
CA ASN A 118 11.06 -9.18 1.66
C ASN A 118 9.52 -9.30 1.61
N GLY A 119 8.95 -10.36 2.16
CA GLY A 119 7.52 -10.50 2.34
C GLY A 119 6.93 -9.37 3.20
N MET A 120 7.56 -9.07 4.33
CA MET A 120 7.17 -7.95 5.19
C MET A 120 7.32 -6.59 4.48
N ILE A 121 8.44 -6.36 3.82
CA ILE A 121 8.68 -5.11 3.06
C ILE A 121 7.63 -4.94 1.98
N GLY A 122 7.35 -5.99 1.20
CA GLY A 122 6.33 -5.96 0.15
C GLY A 122 4.93 -5.65 0.68
N VAL A 123 4.52 -6.23 1.80
CA VAL A 123 3.23 -5.94 2.44
C VAL A 123 3.19 -4.50 2.96
N ILE A 124 4.23 -3.98 3.59
CA ILE A 124 4.26 -2.58 4.04
C ILE A 124 4.14 -1.62 2.84
N ILE A 125 4.85 -1.89 1.75
CA ILE A 125 4.72 -1.09 0.52
C ILE A 125 3.28 -1.12 0.02
N HIS A 126 2.67 -2.30 -0.04
CA HIS A 126 1.30 -2.49 -0.51
C HIS A 126 0.30 -1.72 0.35
N GLU A 127 0.30 -1.95 1.66
CA GLU A 127 -0.67 -1.34 2.57
C GLU A 127 -0.51 0.18 2.70
N VAL A 128 0.72 0.69 2.73
CA VAL A 128 0.96 2.14 2.68
C VAL A 128 0.52 2.71 1.32
N GLY A 129 0.74 1.96 0.24
CA GLY A 129 0.34 2.34 -1.12
C GLY A 129 -1.16 2.57 -1.27
N HIS A 130 -1.98 1.84 -0.54
CA HIS A 130 -3.44 2.01 -0.51
C HIS A 130 -3.90 3.42 -0.08
N ASN A 131 -3.06 4.21 0.57
CA ASN A 131 -3.36 5.64 0.77
C ASN A 131 -3.64 6.37 -0.55
N PHE A 132 -3.01 5.96 -1.64
CA PHE A 132 -3.21 6.53 -2.98
C PHE A 132 -4.41 5.90 -3.69
N PHE A 133 -4.52 4.58 -3.63
CA PHE A 133 -5.60 3.77 -4.19
C PHE A 133 -6.08 2.73 -3.16
N PRO A 134 -7.27 2.78 -2.57
CA PRO A 134 -8.40 3.64 -2.93
C PRO A 134 -8.62 4.85 -2.01
N MET A 135 -7.72 5.17 -1.06
CA MET A 135 -8.05 6.19 -0.04
C MET A 135 -8.13 7.61 -0.63
N ILE A 136 -7.20 7.99 -1.50
CA ILE A 136 -7.18 9.32 -2.15
C ILE A 136 -7.95 9.29 -3.46
N VAL A 137 -7.59 8.39 -4.38
CA VAL A 137 -8.37 8.11 -5.60
C VAL A 137 -9.39 7.04 -5.21
N ASN A 138 -10.57 7.47 -4.80
CA ASN A 138 -11.52 6.68 -4.03
C ASN A 138 -12.52 5.95 -4.93
N SER A 139 -12.04 4.94 -5.66
CA SER A 139 -12.90 4.04 -6.44
C SER A 139 -13.78 3.17 -5.54
N ASP A 140 -14.90 2.69 -6.09
CA ASP A 140 -15.78 1.75 -5.42
C ASP A 140 -15.20 0.32 -5.51
N GLU A 141 -14.41 -0.05 -4.53
CA GLU A 141 -13.72 -1.34 -4.43
C GLU A 141 -14.70 -2.51 -4.25
N ARG A 142 -15.87 -2.25 -3.70
CA ARG A 142 -16.91 -3.26 -3.56
C ARG A 142 -17.45 -3.74 -4.92
N GLN A 143 -17.40 -2.87 -5.93
CA GLN A 143 -17.75 -3.24 -7.30
C GLN A 143 -16.52 -3.57 -8.15
N TRP A 144 -15.43 -2.80 -7.99
CA TRP A 144 -14.27 -2.81 -8.86
C TRP A 144 -12.97 -3.02 -8.09
N SER A 145 -12.73 -4.25 -7.61
CA SER A 145 -11.53 -4.60 -6.84
C SER A 145 -10.23 -4.27 -7.57
N TRP A 146 -10.19 -4.34 -8.89
CA TRP A 146 -8.99 -4.06 -9.67
C TRP A 146 -8.55 -2.58 -9.64
N MET A 147 -9.47 -1.65 -9.41
CA MET A 147 -9.14 -0.23 -9.30
C MET A 147 -8.50 0.12 -7.96
N ASP A 148 -8.74 -0.69 -6.98
CA ASP A 148 -8.09 -0.67 -5.67
C ASP A 148 -6.79 -1.47 -5.74
N GLU A 149 -6.89 -2.77 -5.71
CA GLU A 149 -5.78 -3.71 -5.58
C GLU A 149 -4.84 -3.71 -6.80
N GLY A 150 -5.41 -3.60 -7.99
CA GLY A 150 -4.64 -3.67 -9.22
C GLY A 150 -3.79 -2.43 -9.48
N LEU A 151 -4.35 -1.23 -9.30
CA LEU A 151 -3.60 0.03 -9.43
C LEU A 151 -2.52 0.11 -8.35
N ASN A 152 -2.86 -0.30 -7.13
CA ASN A 152 -1.90 -0.35 -6.04
C ASN A 152 -0.77 -1.37 -6.30
N THR A 153 -1.09 -2.58 -6.76
CA THR A 153 -0.08 -3.61 -7.08
C THR A 153 0.87 -3.16 -8.20
N PHE A 154 0.36 -2.43 -9.19
CA PHE A 154 1.20 -1.84 -10.23
C PHE A 154 2.23 -0.86 -9.65
N CYS A 155 1.80 0.05 -8.77
CA CYS A 155 2.70 0.99 -8.09
C CYS A 155 3.64 0.26 -7.10
N GLN A 156 3.14 -0.76 -6.40
CA GLN A 156 3.95 -1.59 -5.51
C GLN A 156 5.14 -2.21 -6.23
N PHE A 157 4.92 -2.77 -7.40
CA PHE A 157 6.02 -3.36 -8.20
C PHE A 157 7.11 -2.33 -8.49
N MET A 158 6.76 -1.13 -8.91
CA MET A 158 7.73 -0.05 -9.13
C MET A 158 8.48 0.32 -7.85
N ALA A 159 7.75 0.51 -6.74
CA ALA A 159 8.35 0.85 -5.45
C ALA A 159 9.27 -0.25 -4.90
N GLU A 160 8.93 -1.52 -5.12
CA GLU A 160 9.80 -2.65 -4.76
C GLU A 160 11.10 -2.64 -5.54
N GLN A 161 11.06 -2.40 -6.86
CA GLN A 161 12.26 -2.31 -7.71
C GLN A 161 13.09 -1.05 -7.43
N GLU A 162 12.47 0.03 -6.98
CA GLU A 162 13.17 1.24 -6.53
C GLU A 162 13.81 1.06 -5.13
N TRP A 163 13.25 0.20 -4.29
CA TRP A 163 13.84 -0.19 -3.01
C TRP A 163 15.09 -1.04 -3.18
N ASP A 164 14.98 -2.06 -4.03
CA ASP A 164 16.09 -2.96 -4.41
C ASP A 164 15.85 -3.45 -5.84
N ASN A 165 16.79 -3.19 -6.74
CA ASN A 165 16.69 -3.60 -8.15
C ASN A 165 16.50 -5.11 -8.35
N ASN A 166 16.88 -5.91 -7.36
CA ASN A 166 16.72 -7.36 -7.35
C ASN A 166 15.60 -7.82 -6.41
N PHE A 167 14.69 -6.92 -6.02
CA PHE A 167 13.59 -7.29 -5.12
C PHE A 167 12.78 -8.44 -5.73
N PRO A 168 12.53 -9.53 -4.97
CA PRO A 168 11.82 -10.70 -5.49
C PRO A 168 10.31 -10.47 -5.51
N SER A 169 9.86 -9.59 -6.39
CA SER A 169 8.45 -9.21 -6.52
C SER A 169 7.57 -10.40 -6.91
N ASN A 170 6.43 -10.55 -6.24
CA ASN A 170 5.51 -11.66 -6.46
C ASN A 170 4.54 -11.40 -7.63
N ARG A 171 4.15 -10.15 -7.87
CA ARG A 171 3.12 -9.74 -8.83
C ARG A 171 3.67 -8.83 -9.92
N GLY A 172 4.83 -9.11 -10.39
CA GLY A 172 5.60 -8.47 -11.45
C GLY A 172 6.98 -9.08 -11.51
N PRO A 173 7.64 -9.05 -12.63
CA PRO A 173 7.25 -8.59 -13.97
C PRO A 173 6.19 -9.48 -14.66
N ALA A 174 5.79 -9.07 -15.88
CA ALA A 174 4.63 -9.63 -16.60
C ALA A 174 4.63 -11.17 -16.76
N HIS A 175 5.79 -11.82 -16.85
CA HIS A 175 5.84 -13.29 -16.99
C HIS A 175 5.23 -14.05 -15.80
N LYS A 176 5.12 -13.42 -14.65
CA LYS A 176 4.52 -14.00 -13.44
C LYS A 176 3.03 -14.32 -13.57
N ILE A 177 2.31 -13.69 -14.52
CA ILE A 177 0.88 -13.95 -14.76
C ILE A 177 0.62 -15.19 -15.63
N VAL A 178 1.64 -15.76 -16.25
CA VAL A 178 1.50 -16.81 -17.29
C VAL A 178 0.77 -18.04 -16.77
N ASP A 179 1.03 -18.47 -15.55
CA ASP A 179 0.37 -19.65 -14.98
C ASP A 179 -1.14 -19.44 -14.83
N TYR A 180 -1.57 -18.25 -14.41
CA TYR A 180 -2.99 -17.89 -14.41
C TYR A 180 -3.56 -17.88 -15.84
N MET A 181 -2.88 -17.25 -16.79
CA MET A 181 -3.36 -17.13 -18.18
C MET A 181 -3.44 -18.46 -18.92
N LYS A 182 -2.78 -19.51 -18.43
CA LYS A 182 -2.87 -20.89 -18.96
C LYS A 182 -4.00 -21.72 -18.36
N MET A 183 -4.71 -21.21 -17.37
CA MET A 183 -5.85 -21.90 -16.76
C MET A 183 -6.96 -22.16 -17.77
N PRO A 184 -7.85 -23.13 -17.52
CA PRO A 184 -9.04 -23.35 -18.34
C PRO A 184 -9.87 -22.08 -18.50
N LYS A 185 -10.46 -21.88 -19.69
CA LYS A 185 -11.20 -20.65 -20.02
C LYS A 185 -12.30 -20.30 -19.01
N ASN A 186 -12.94 -21.29 -18.41
CA ASN A 186 -13.99 -21.09 -17.40
C ASN A 186 -13.47 -20.62 -16.05
N GLN A 187 -12.13 -20.53 -15.86
CA GLN A 187 -11.48 -19.97 -14.68
C GLN A 187 -10.85 -18.61 -14.95
N LEU A 188 -10.86 -18.19 -16.21
CA LEU A 188 -10.35 -16.87 -16.62
C LEU A 188 -11.49 -15.85 -16.61
N GLU A 189 -11.22 -14.68 -16.04
CA GLU A 189 -12.21 -13.64 -15.90
C GLU A 189 -11.68 -12.31 -16.45
N PRO A 190 -12.53 -11.48 -17.08
CA PRO A 190 -12.17 -10.10 -17.41
C PRO A 190 -11.73 -9.32 -16.16
N ILE A 191 -10.81 -8.38 -16.33
CA ILE A 191 -10.36 -7.50 -15.23
C ILE A 191 -11.56 -6.77 -14.60
N MET A 192 -12.48 -6.28 -15.42
CA MET A 192 -13.65 -5.52 -14.98
C MET A 192 -14.83 -6.40 -14.53
N THR A 193 -14.57 -7.64 -14.12
CA THR A 193 -15.57 -8.48 -13.46
C THR A 193 -15.97 -7.81 -12.14
N ASN A 194 -17.29 -7.76 -11.86
CA ASN A 194 -17.79 -7.26 -10.59
C ASN A 194 -17.22 -8.09 -9.43
N SER A 195 -16.82 -7.42 -8.36
CA SER A 195 -16.09 -8.04 -7.24
C SER A 195 -16.78 -9.25 -6.63
N GLU A 196 -18.12 -9.25 -6.58
CA GLU A 196 -18.90 -10.37 -6.02
C GLU A 196 -18.90 -11.61 -6.93
N ASN A 197 -18.53 -11.47 -8.19
CA ASN A 197 -18.52 -12.54 -9.18
C ASN A 197 -17.12 -13.09 -9.49
N ILE A 198 -16.08 -12.57 -8.85
CA ILE A 198 -14.71 -13.01 -9.08
C ILE A 198 -14.49 -14.40 -8.46
N ILE A 199 -14.02 -15.35 -9.26
CA ILE A 199 -13.66 -16.70 -8.82
C ILE A 199 -12.20 -16.74 -8.38
N GLN A 200 -11.30 -16.21 -9.21
CA GLN A 200 -9.85 -16.15 -8.95
C GLN A 200 -9.47 -14.74 -8.47
N PHE A 201 -9.75 -14.43 -7.21
CA PHE A 201 -9.63 -13.07 -6.67
C PHE A 201 -8.19 -12.53 -6.73
N GLY A 202 -7.20 -13.28 -6.26
CA GLY A 202 -5.79 -12.87 -6.28
C GLY A 202 -5.30 -12.49 -7.68
N PRO A 203 -5.37 -13.38 -8.68
CA PRO A 203 -4.99 -13.04 -10.04
C PRO A 203 -5.82 -11.91 -10.65
N ASN A 204 -7.14 -11.90 -10.49
CA ASN A 204 -8.03 -10.94 -11.15
C ASN A 204 -7.94 -9.53 -10.56
N ALA A 205 -7.94 -9.40 -9.24
CA ALA A 205 -7.91 -8.09 -8.58
C ALA A 205 -6.50 -7.47 -8.56
N TYR A 206 -5.46 -8.28 -8.41
CA TYR A 206 -4.07 -7.84 -8.18
C TYR A 206 -3.18 -7.99 -9.42
N ALA A 207 -2.83 -9.22 -9.77
CA ALA A 207 -1.75 -9.50 -10.71
C ALA A 207 -2.10 -9.17 -12.16
N LYS A 208 -3.29 -9.51 -12.62
CA LYS A 208 -3.70 -9.28 -14.02
C LYS A 208 -3.82 -7.80 -14.37
N PRO A 209 -4.52 -6.95 -13.59
CA PRO A 209 -4.55 -5.52 -13.87
C PRO A 209 -3.18 -4.86 -13.76
N ALA A 210 -2.37 -5.22 -12.76
CA ALA A 210 -1.01 -4.71 -12.64
C ALA A 210 -0.15 -5.09 -13.85
N THR A 211 -0.28 -6.32 -14.35
CA THR A 211 0.40 -6.77 -15.58
C THR A 211 -0.07 -5.99 -16.80
N ALA A 212 -1.37 -5.76 -16.95
CA ALA A 212 -1.93 -4.99 -18.06
C ALA A 212 -1.37 -3.56 -18.09
N LEU A 213 -1.33 -2.90 -16.95
CA LEU A 213 -0.74 -1.55 -16.82
C LEU A 213 0.75 -1.55 -17.13
N ASN A 214 1.48 -2.57 -16.68
CA ASN A 214 2.90 -2.71 -17.00
C ASN A 214 3.14 -2.89 -18.50
N ILE A 215 2.32 -3.68 -19.19
CA ILE A 215 2.39 -3.85 -20.66
C ILE A 215 2.07 -2.52 -21.37
N LEU A 216 1.05 -1.79 -20.91
CA LEU A 216 0.73 -0.47 -21.45
C LEU A 216 1.93 0.48 -21.32
N ARG A 217 2.55 0.52 -20.15
CA ARG A 217 3.69 1.39 -19.86
C ARG A 217 4.95 1.03 -20.64
N GLU A 218 5.33 -0.26 -20.64
CA GLU A 218 6.62 -0.70 -21.16
C GLU A 218 6.61 -1.00 -22.67
N THR A 219 5.45 -1.39 -23.22
CA THR A 219 5.38 -1.94 -24.58
C THR A 219 4.51 -1.11 -25.52
N ILE A 220 3.36 -0.61 -25.06
CA ILE A 220 2.35 0.00 -25.93
C ILE A 220 2.50 1.52 -26.01
N MET A 221 2.45 2.18 -24.86
CA MET A 221 2.47 3.65 -24.79
C MET A 221 3.89 4.21 -24.65
N GLY A 222 4.80 3.47 -24.04
CA GLY A 222 6.08 3.97 -23.54
C GLY A 222 5.95 4.70 -22.20
N ARG A 223 7.06 4.72 -21.45
CA ARG A 223 7.06 5.25 -20.08
C ARG A 223 6.66 6.71 -20.00
N GLU A 224 7.15 7.55 -20.89
CA GLU A 224 6.89 8.99 -20.85
C GLU A 224 5.40 9.31 -20.96
N LEU A 225 4.71 8.76 -21.97
CA LEU A 225 3.30 9.00 -22.18
C LEU A 225 2.44 8.35 -21.09
N PHE A 226 2.75 7.10 -20.72
CA PHE A 226 2.01 6.41 -19.68
C PHE A 226 2.15 7.12 -18.31
N ASP A 227 3.37 7.48 -17.92
CA ASP A 227 3.61 8.12 -16.62
C ASP A 227 2.93 9.50 -16.55
N PHE A 228 2.91 10.24 -17.65
CA PHE A 228 2.13 11.47 -17.74
C PHE A 228 0.63 11.21 -17.55
N ALA A 229 0.06 10.25 -18.29
CA ALA A 229 -1.36 9.92 -18.22
C ALA A 229 -1.77 9.40 -16.84
N PHE A 230 -0.95 8.55 -16.23
CA PHE A 230 -1.22 7.98 -14.91
C PHE A 230 -1.21 9.04 -13.79
N LYS A 231 -0.25 9.98 -13.85
CA LYS A 231 -0.24 11.15 -12.96
C LYS A 231 -1.47 12.03 -13.14
N GLU A 232 -1.86 12.24 -14.39
CA GLU A 232 -3.03 13.07 -14.72
C GLU A 232 -4.33 12.40 -14.22
N TYR A 233 -4.46 11.09 -14.33
CA TYR A 233 -5.56 10.33 -13.72
C TYR A 233 -5.61 10.54 -12.21
N ALA A 234 -4.50 10.31 -11.50
CA ALA A 234 -4.44 10.50 -10.06
C ALA A 234 -4.77 11.94 -9.65
N ARG A 235 -4.26 12.93 -10.38
CA ARG A 235 -4.52 14.35 -10.13
C ARG A 235 -5.98 14.73 -10.33
N ARG A 236 -6.62 14.26 -11.39
CA ARG A 236 -8.04 14.56 -11.71
C ARG A 236 -9.01 13.94 -10.73
N TRP A 237 -8.66 12.74 -10.24
CA TRP A 237 -9.55 11.93 -9.42
C TRP A 237 -9.18 11.90 -7.93
N ALA A 238 -8.15 12.65 -7.51
CA ALA A 238 -7.83 12.82 -6.10
C ALA A 238 -9.04 13.32 -5.31
N PHE A 239 -9.39 12.62 -4.23
CA PHE A 239 -10.57 12.88 -3.38
C PHE A 239 -11.92 12.81 -4.11
N LYS A 240 -11.98 12.04 -5.18
CA LYS A 240 -13.18 11.77 -5.95
C LYS A 240 -13.37 10.27 -6.14
N HIS A 241 -14.46 9.86 -6.78
CA HIS A 241 -14.90 8.48 -6.92
C HIS A 241 -14.92 8.05 -8.39
N PRO A 242 -13.77 7.73 -9.01
CA PRO A 242 -13.75 7.30 -10.40
C PRO A 242 -14.38 5.92 -10.58
N THR A 243 -14.92 5.70 -11.74
CA THR A 243 -15.40 4.42 -12.26
C THR A 243 -14.45 3.87 -13.31
N PRO A 244 -14.56 2.61 -13.76
CA PRO A 244 -13.64 2.04 -14.75
C PRO A 244 -13.44 2.88 -16.01
N PRO A 245 -14.47 3.49 -16.66
CA PRO A 245 -14.27 4.35 -17.82
C PRO A 245 -13.40 5.59 -17.59
N ASP A 246 -13.29 6.04 -16.35
CA ASP A 246 -12.55 7.26 -16.01
C ASP A 246 -11.04 7.11 -16.03
N LEU A 247 -10.55 5.87 -16.11
CA LEU A 247 -9.12 5.58 -16.27
C LEU A 247 -8.64 5.72 -17.73
N PHE A 248 -9.54 5.63 -18.70
CA PHE A 248 -9.21 5.57 -20.14
C PHE A 248 -9.48 6.84 -20.91
#